data_666aeaddadecaa11e383d54ae65baedf
#
_entry.id   666aeaddadecaa11e383d54ae65baedf
#
_cell.length_a   1.000
_cell.length_b   1.000
_cell.length_c   1.000
_cell.angle_alpha   90.00
_cell.angle_beta   90.00
_cell.angle_gamma   90.00
#
_symmetry.space_group_name_H-M   'P 1'
#
loop_
_entity.id
_entity.type
_entity.pdbx_description
1 polymer ?
#
loop_
_entity_poly.entity_id
_entity_poly.type
_entity_poly.pdbx_seq_one_letter_code
_entity_poly.pdbx_strand_id
1 'polypeptide(L)'
;MVVRPFLFTTFFLLATVLSTAQTATRPKVSYSTYFNGNADTVIRASTVDANGDQYLTGTTDASMFPTTPGAYRRTPTPDSSSLTGFRTMFVAKLNRGGTGLIYSTFISASANPQGIAIDSSGNAYVVGLLNSALDFPTTSGAWQRSCVSPDHFGCSFLLKLNPTGSALAFSTLLNAKLCDENSGGQGFTQIAVDGDRHPYVLGVGGPGCFTTANAYKRTLPAGGVNSIIMKLKSDGSGVLYSTYLGGNNDEGESGFASDRPSAIAVDSNGRAIIVGSAASIDFPTTQSAFQRTSHGGENGDAFVAKLSPDGTTLLASTLIGGTDSDTATGVSVDPFNQVYVAGSTASMDFPITTNAFQRDHDPGFCDFQEGGVEFRCTDAFVVKLPMDFSKPVYSTYLGGQQGDEFSIHVAADGVGHAFVVGQSNSTKFPLVKPTSSASELMWLSELSIDGARLLFSTRYGTAICCTANTTEPSGIGLDLANNAYVAGNADGVLTTPNAFQPFPDNHNESTRGFAAKWDIPPCTLGSDDRTVTICTPASTTVPKKMLLAAGATDSKNVPGMKVYVDGIAVFSIFASHFNTYLNLSSGAHVITVKAWDNVGPFSERINILAQ
;
A
#
# COMPACT_ATOMS: atom_id res chain seq x y z
N MET A 1 -31.58 -26.92 84.43
CA MET A 1 -30.44 -26.13 84.14
C MET A 1 -30.23 -26.27 82.60
N VAL A 2 -30.78 -25.31 81.85
CA VAL A 2 -30.84 -25.39 80.36
C VAL A 2 -29.79 -24.46 79.83
N VAL A 3 -28.79 -25.00 79.12
CA VAL A 3 -27.76 -24.25 78.47
C VAL A 3 -28.22 -23.96 77.01
N ARG A 4 -28.35 -22.69 76.67
CA ARG A 4 -28.64 -22.23 75.31
C ARG A 4 -27.31 -22.06 74.58
N PRO A 5 -27.17 -22.47 73.30
CA PRO A 5 -25.99 -22.13 72.46
C PRO A 5 -26.20 -20.74 71.81
N PHE A 6 -25.15 -19.93 71.85
CA PHE A 6 -25.00 -18.68 71.09
C PHE A 6 -24.69 -18.99 69.64
N LEU A 7 -25.53 -18.51 68.71
CA LEU A 7 -25.25 -18.49 67.28
C LEU A 7 -24.42 -17.22 66.95
N PHE A 8 -23.17 -17.43 66.52
CA PHE A 8 -22.39 -16.38 65.86
C PHE A 8 -22.75 -16.32 64.37
N THR A 9 -23.45 -15.25 63.99
CA THR A 9 -23.70 -14.94 62.55
C THR A 9 -22.54 -14.14 61.98
N THR A 10 -21.69 -14.81 61.21
CA THR A 10 -20.60 -14.16 60.47
C THR A 10 -21.21 -13.51 59.23
N PHE A 11 -21.26 -12.18 59.18
CA PHE A 11 -21.57 -11.42 57.97
C PHE A 11 -20.39 -11.47 57.04
N PHE A 12 -20.47 -12.23 55.93
CA PHE A 12 -19.58 -12.10 54.80
C PHE A 12 -20.02 -10.87 54.01
N LEU A 13 -19.21 -9.78 54.09
CA LEU A 13 -19.31 -8.66 53.17
C LEU A 13 -18.76 -9.13 51.82
N LEU A 14 -19.63 -9.45 50.87
CA LEU A 14 -19.27 -9.67 49.48
C LEU A 14 -18.96 -8.30 48.87
N ALA A 15 -17.68 -7.91 48.85
CA ALA A 15 -17.23 -6.79 48.07
C ALA A 15 -17.37 -7.17 46.59
N THR A 16 -18.46 -6.75 45.95
CA THR A 16 -18.58 -6.74 44.49
C THR A 16 -17.58 -5.72 43.97
N VAL A 17 -16.44 -6.22 43.53
CA VAL A 17 -15.55 -5.46 42.67
C VAL A 17 -16.31 -5.25 41.35
N LEU A 18 -16.93 -4.08 41.22
CA LEU A 18 -17.39 -3.59 39.93
C LEU A 18 -16.09 -3.40 39.09
N SER A 19 -15.77 -4.41 38.30
CA SER A 19 -14.88 -4.26 37.18
C SER A 19 -15.54 -3.24 36.24
N THR A 20 -15.13 -1.99 36.33
CA THR A 20 -15.40 -1.03 35.28
C THR A 20 -14.77 -1.62 34.03
N ALA A 21 -15.60 -2.07 33.10
CA ALA A 21 -15.14 -2.51 31.80
C ALA A 21 -14.36 -1.32 31.19
N GLN A 22 -13.04 -1.44 31.19
CA GLN A 22 -12.14 -0.50 30.55
C GLN A 22 -12.53 -0.49 29.08
N THR A 23 -13.08 0.61 28.59
CA THR A 23 -13.39 0.78 27.17
C THR A 23 -12.06 0.86 26.45
N ALA A 24 -11.62 -0.28 25.92
CA ALA A 24 -10.46 -0.38 25.07
C ALA A 24 -10.59 0.64 23.93
N THR A 25 -9.60 1.48 23.69
CA THR A 25 -9.53 2.30 22.49
C THR A 25 -9.47 1.33 21.29
N ARG A 26 -10.55 1.32 20.51
CA ARG A 26 -10.64 0.50 19.30
C ARG A 26 -9.97 1.24 18.16
N PRO A 27 -9.46 0.54 17.14
CA PRO A 27 -9.17 1.18 15.86
C PRO A 27 -10.35 2.02 15.42
N LYS A 28 -10.12 3.22 14.94
CA LYS A 28 -11.17 4.15 14.53
C LYS A 28 -10.81 4.86 13.23
N VAL A 29 -11.82 5.20 12.44
CA VAL A 29 -11.66 6.13 11.33
C VAL A 29 -11.39 7.52 11.90
N SER A 30 -10.18 8.03 11.69
CA SER A 30 -9.76 9.36 12.15
C SER A 30 -10.26 10.46 11.25
N TYR A 31 -10.15 10.23 9.94
CA TYR A 31 -10.84 11.01 8.96
C TYR A 31 -11.27 10.15 7.78
N SER A 32 -12.30 10.61 7.11
CA SER A 32 -12.77 10.14 5.83
C SER A 32 -13.38 11.32 5.07
N THR A 33 -12.96 11.51 3.85
CA THR A 33 -13.35 12.64 3.01
C THR A 33 -13.52 12.20 1.56
N TYR A 34 -14.46 12.80 0.86
CA TYR A 34 -14.45 12.76 -0.60
C TYR A 34 -13.30 13.61 -1.15
N PHE A 35 -12.92 13.32 -2.38
CA PHE A 35 -11.94 14.08 -3.14
C PHE A 35 -12.36 14.14 -4.60
N ASN A 36 -13.21 15.08 -4.95
CA ASN A 36 -13.79 15.24 -6.28
C ASN A 36 -14.09 16.70 -6.59
N GLY A 37 -14.49 16.96 -7.81
CA GLY A 37 -15.05 18.22 -8.27
C GLY A 37 -16.53 18.06 -8.63
N ASN A 38 -16.99 18.79 -9.62
CA ASN A 38 -18.38 18.75 -10.09
C ASN A 38 -18.64 17.70 -11.20
N ALA A 39 -17.76 16.75 -11.40
CA ALA A 39 -17.86 15.63 -12.33
C ALA A 39 -16.96 14.49 -11.89
N ASP A 40 -16.85 13.42 -12.69
CA ASP A 40 -16.06 12.23 -12.41
C ASP A 40 -14.65 12.57 -11.94
N THR A 41 -14.25 11.92 -10.87
CA THR A 41 -12.89 11.98 -10.35
C THR A 41 -12.45 10.59 -9.94
N VAL A 42 -11.40 10.09 -10.59
CA VAL A 42 -10.84 8.76 -10.36
C VAL A 42 -9.46 8.93 -9.73
N ILE A 43 -9.28 8.45 -8.51
CA ILE A 43 -7.97 8.31 -7.89
C ILE A 43 -7.35 7.02 -8.43
N ARG A 44 -6.15 7.12 -9.00
CA ARG A 44 -5.41 6.00 -9.60
C ARG A 44 -4.32 5.45 -8.69
N ALA A 45 -3.67 6.33 -7.92
CA ALA A 45 -2.65 5.91 -6.97
C ALA A 45 -2.57 6.87 -5.78
N SER A 46 -2.14 6.34 -4.65
CA SER A 46 -1.92 7.11 -3.43
C SER A 46 -0.70 6.63 -2.65
N THR A 47 -0.12 7.54 -1.88
CA THR A 47 0.93 7.24 -0.91
C THR A 47 0.86 8.23 0.25
N VAL A 48 1.62 7.98 1.33
CA VAL A 48 1.63 8.86 2.51
C VAL A 48 3.07 9.14 2.93
N ASP A 49 3.34 10.36 3.40
CA ASP A 49 4.65 10.66 3.97
C ASP A 49 4.73 10.32 5.47
N ALA A 50 5.95 10.40 6.01
CA ALA A 50 6.22 10.11 7.42
C ALA A 50 5.44 11.02 8.41
N ASN A 51 4.93 12.15 7.96
CA ASN A 51 4.12 13.07 8.75
C ASN A 51 2.63 12.72 8.72
N GLY A 52 2.23 11.80 7.85
CA GLY A 52 0.84 11.42 7.62
C GLY A 52 0.11 12.31 6.60
N ASP A 53 0.82 13.12 5.81
CA ASP A 53 0.21 13.82 4.69
C ASP A 53 0.03 12.85 3.52
N GLN A 54 -1.18 12.79 2.95
CA GLN A 54 -1.53 11.83 1.90
C GLN A 54 -1.41 12.47 0.52
N TYR A 55 -0.69 11.81 -0.38
CA TYR A 55 -0.51 12.21 -1.77
C TYR A 55 -1.41 11.38 -2.66
N LEU A 56 -2.11 12.04 -3.54
CA LEU A 56 -3.11 11.48 -4.44
C LEU A 56 -2.79 11.89 -5.88
N THR A 57 -2.97 10.96 -6.81
CA THR A 57 -2.97 11.27 -8.25
C THR A 57 -4.10 10.53 -8.95
N GLY A 58 -4.59 11.11 -10.01
CA GLY A 58 -5.70 10.55 -10.76
C GLY A 58 -6.11 11.47 -11.90
N THR A 59 -7.32 11.23 -12.41
CA THR A 59 -7.93 12.02 -13.48
C THR A 59 -9.28 12.56 -13.06
N THR A 60 -9.65 13.73 -13.61
CA THR A 60 -10.97 14.32 -13.38
C THR A 60 -11.51 14.96 -14.63
N ASP A 61 -12.82 14.84 -14.83
CA ASP A 61 -13.59 15.56 -15.85
C ASP A 61 -14.15 16.89 -15.30
N ALA A 62 -13.92 17.16 -14.01
CA ALA A 62 -14.50 18.29 -13.32
C ALA A 62 -13.90 19.64 -13.75
N SER A 63 -14.74 20.54 -14.19
CA SER A 63 -14.37 21.93 -14.46
C SER A 63 -14.10 22.73 -13.17
N MET A 64 -14.76 22.35 -12.06
CA MET A 64 -14.59 22.93 -10.72
C MET A 64 -13.91 21.91 -9.79
N PHE A 65 -12.68 21.51 -10.11
CA PHE A 65 -11.86 20.67 -9.25
C PHE A 65 -11.06 21.53 -8.27
N PRO A 66 -10.92 21.12 -6.99
CA PRO A 66 -10.23 21.92 -5.98
C PRO A 66 -8.73 22.05 -6.26
N THR A 67 -8.26 23.25 -6.62
CA THR A 67 -6.85 23.60 -6.77
C THR A 67 -6.45 24.67 -5.77
N THR A 68 -5.16 24.68 -5.37
CA THR A 68 -4.64 25.62 -4.36
C THR A 68 -3.96 26.84 -5.00
N PRO A 69 -3.92 28.00 -4.30
CA PRO A 69 -3.07 29.12 -4.69
C PRO A 69 -1.61 28.71 -4.79
N GLY A 70 -0.90 29.15 -5.84
CA GLY A 70 0.50 28.80 -6.07
C GLY A 70 0.73 27.42 -6.71
N ALA A 71 -0.31 26.64 -7.02
CA ALA A 71 -0.20 25.38 -7.76
C ALA A 71 0.45 25.58 -9.15
N TYR A 72 1.15 24.56 -9.63
CA TYR A 72 1.78 24.54 -10.96
C TYR A 72 0.77 24.93 -12.06
N ARG A 73 -0.45 24.38 -11.99
CA ARG A 73 -1.55 24.72 -12.91
C ARG A 73 -2.90 24.68 -12.17
N ARG A 74 -3.67 25.73 -12.28
CA ARG A 74 -4.96 25.84 -11.59
C ARG A 74 -6.18 25.62 -12.46
N THR A 75 -6.01 25.64 -13.76
CA THR A 75 -7.07 25.40 -14.75
C THR A 75 -6.75 24.16 -15.56
N PRO A 76 -7.76 23.31 -15.89
CA PRO A 76 -7.55 22.18 -16.77
C PRO A 76 -7.06 22.64 -18.15
N THR A 77 -6.24 21.83 -18.81
CA THR A 77 -5.93 22.05 -20.22
C THR A 77 -7.04 21.46 -21.07
N PRO A 78 -7.52 22.18 -22.08
CA PRO A 78 -8.43 21.60 -23.06
C PRO A 78 -7.73 20.43 -23.77
N ASP A 79 -8.37 19.27 -23.84
CA ASP A 79 -7.92 18.19 -24.71
C ASP A 79 -8.41 18.50 -26.14
N SER A 80 -7.50 18.85 -27.02
CA SER A 80 -7.84 19.11 -28.44
C SER A 80 -8.16 17.85 -29.23
N SER A 81 -7.95 16.65 -28.66
CA SER A 81 -8.09 15.36 -29.33
C SER A 81 -9.29 14.51 -28.87
N SER A 82 -9.97 14.90 -27.77
CA SER A 82 -11.03 14.07 -27.19
C SER A 82 -12.43 14.47 -27.65
N LEU A 83 -13.10 13.54 -28.33
CA LEU A 83 -14.54 13.61 -28.65
C LEU A 83 -15.42 13.20 -27.45
N THR A 84 -14.85 12.78 -26.31
CA THR A 84 -15.57 12.11 -25.22
C THR A 84 -15.43 12.76 -23.83
N GLY A 85 -14.89 14.01 -23.73
CA GLY A 85 -14.76 14.71 -22.44
C GLY A 85 -13.32 14.85 -21.95
N PHE A 86 -13.11 15.84 -21.07
CA PHE A 86 -11.80 16.31 -20.65
C PHE A 86 -11.33 15.57 -19.40
N ARG A 87 -10.58 14.47 -19.52
CA ARG A 87 -9.93 13.86 -18.36
C ARG A 87 -8.57 14.52 -18.12
N THR A 88 -8.52 15.42 -17.15
CA THR A 88 -7.25 16.09 -16.79
C THR A 88 -6.61 15.39 -15.59
N MET A 89 -5.33 15.06 -15.73
CA MET A 89 -4.52 14.54 -14.65
C MET A 89 -4.32 15.58 -13.55
N PHE A 90 -4.46 15.15 -12.29
CA PHE A 90 -4.15 15.96 -11.11
C PHE A 90 -3.13 15.28 -10.20
N VAL A 91 -2.44 16.09 -9.37
CA VAL A 91 -1.66 15.67 -8.22
C VAL A 91 -2.07 16.53 -7.03
N ALA A 92 -2.37 15.90 -5.91
CA ALA A 92 -2.80 16.60 -4.70
C ALA A 92 -2.10 16.05 -3.46
N LYS A 93 -1.92 16.92 -2.45
CA LYS A 93 -1.45 16.57 -1.13
C LYS A 93 -2.46 17.04 -0.09
N LEU A 94 -3.08 16.07 0.59
CA LEU A 94 -4.03 16.27 1.69
C LEU A 94 -3.27 16.29 3.01
N ASN A 95 -3.61 17.20 3.91
CA ASN A 95 -2.99 17.24 5.22
C ASN A 95 -3.35 16.01 6.07
N ARG A 96 -2.51 15.65 7.03
CA ARG A 96 -2.64 14.48 7.91
C ARG A 96 -3.97 14.37 8.67
N GLY A 97 -4.72 15.47 8.77
CA GLY A 97 -6.03 15.52 9.43
C GLY A 97 -7.21 15.32 8.47
N GLY A 98 -6.96 15.23 7.16
CA GLY A 98 -8.01 15.12 6.16
C GLY A 98 -8.93 16.36 6.05
N THR A 99 -8.49 17.51 6.56
CA THR A 99 -9.31 18.74 6.70
C THR A 99 -9.03 19.80 5.65
N GLY A 100 -7.96 19.63 4.85
CA GLY A 100 -7.58 20.60 3.84
C GLY A 100 -6.44 20.16 2.96
N LEU A 101 -6.29 20.82 1.84
CA LEU A 101 -5.23 20.59 0.87
C LEU A 101 -3.98 21.40 1.24
N ILE A 102 -2.82 20.73 1.25
CA ILE A 102 -1.53 21.41 1.27
C ILE A 102 -1.25 21.97 -0.11
N TYR A 103 -1.46 21.15 -1.15
CA TYR A 103 -1.54 21.60 -2.53
C TYR A 103 -2.45 20.70 -3.36
N SER A 104 -2.96 21.23 -4.46
CA SER A 104 -3.63 20.49 -5.53
C SER A 104 -3.43 21.22 -6.84
N THR A 105 -3.02 20.49 -7.88
CA THR A 105 -2.64 21.03 -9.18
C THR A 105 -3.06 20.12 -10.31
N PHE A 106 -3.45 20.68 -11.43
CA PHE A 106 -3.52 19.96 -12.71
C PHE A 106 -2.14 19.81 -13.34
N ILE A 107 -1.98 18.79 -14.21
CA ILE A 107 -0.75 18.57 -14.97
C ILE A 107 -1.02 18.63 -16.47
N SER A 108 -1.81 17.72 -17.04
CA SER A 108 -2.08 17.60 -18.47
C SER A 108 -3.41 16.89 -18.72
N ALA A 109 -4.08 17.28 -19.80
CA ALA A 109 -5.35 16.63 -20.23
C ALA A 109 -5.14 15.24 -20.84
N SER A 110 -3.96 14.96 -21.39
CA SER A 110 -3.71 13.71 -22.14
C SER A 110 -2.99 12.65 -21.31
N ALA A 111 -2.82 12.88 -20.00
CA ALA A 111 -2.06 11.99 -19.13
C ALA A 111 -2.97 11.17 -18.23
N ASN A 112 -2.72 9.85 -18.18
CA ASN A 112 -3.36 8.90 -17.29
C ASN A 112 -2.33 8.39 -16.26
N PRO A 113 -2.27 8.95 -15.04
CA PRO A 113 -1.33 8.53 -14.02
C PRO A 113 -1.69 7.12 -13.54
N GLN A 114 -0.68 6.30 -13.23
CA GLN A 114 -0.86 4.92 -12.80
C GLN A 114 -0.16 4.64 -11.46
N GLY A 115 0.92 5.36 -11.16
CA GLY A 115 1.69 5.19 -9.93
C GLY A 115 2.19 6.51 -9.35
N ILE A 116 2.30 6.58 -8.03
CA ILE A 116 2.85 7.71 -7.29
C ILE A 116 3.81 7.22 -6.20
N ALA A 117 4.96 7.86 -6.10
CA ALA A 117 5.91 7.68 -5.00
C ALA A 117 6.43 9.04 -4.52
N ILE A 118 7.01 9.08 -3.33
CA ILE A 118 7.55 10.30 -2.74
C ILE A 118 8.99 10.09 -2.28
N ASP A 119 9.78 11.16 -2.26
CA ASP A 119 11.08 11.15 -1.59
C ASP A 119 11.00 11.77 -0.18
N SER A 120 12.07 11.60 0.60
CA SER A 120 12.18 12.13 1.97
C SER A 120 12.09 13.66 2.07
N SER A 121 12.20 14.37 0.95
CA SER A 121 12.03 15.83 0.87
C SER A 121 10.58 16.25 0.55
N GLY A 122 9.67 15.28 0.35
CA GLY A 122 8.27 15.53 0.02
C GLY A 122 8.01 15.85 -1.45
N ASN A 123 8.98 15.58 -2.36
CA ASN A 123 8.69 15.64 -3.79
C ASN A 123 7.82 14.43 -4.19
N ALA A 124 6.83 14.66 -5.05
CA ALA A 124 5.99 13.61 -5.61
C ALA A 124 6.48 13.20 -7.00
N TYR A 125 6.67 11.90 -7.20
CA TYR A 125 7.00 11.31 -8.49
C TYR A 125 5.78 10.59 -9.02
N VAL A 126 5.40 10.85 -10.26
CA VAL A 126 4.24 10.22 -10.89
C VAL A 126 4.65 9.61 -12.22
N VAL A 127 4.25 8.36 -12.42
CA VAL A 127 4.40 7.61 -13.67
C VAL A 127 3.02 7.29 -14.24
N GLY A 128 2.93 7.19 -15.55
CA GLY A 128 1.69 6.80 -16.22
C GLY A 128 1.81 6.80 -17.74
N LEU A 129 0.65 6.67 -18.38
CA LEU A 129 0.51 6.55 -19.81
C LEU A 129 -0.02 7.85 -20.41
N LEU A 130 0.34 8.12 -21.66
CA LEU A 130 -0.17 9.24 -22.42
C LEU A 130 -1.16 8.75 -23.48
N ASN A 131 -2.34 9.37 -23.51
CA ASN A 131 -3.27 9.22 -24.64
C ASN A 131 -2.83 10.06 -25.84
N SER A 132 -2.09 11.16 -25.59
CA SER A 132 -1.42 12.00 -26.58
C SER A 132 -0.19 12.66 -25.95
N ALA A 133 0.92 12.68 -26.64
CA ALA A 133 2.15 13.31 -26.14
C ALA A 133 2.26 14.80 -26.53
N LEU A 134 1.32 15.34 -27.33
CA LEU A 134 1.42 16.69 -27.91
C LEU A 134 1.48 17.80 -26.87
N ASP A 135 0.70 17.69 -25.80
CA ASP A 135 0.53 18.74 -24.76
C ASP A 135 1.15 18.37 -23.40
N PHE A 136 1.89 17.25 -23.34
CA PHE A 136 2.49 16.85 -22.07
C PHE A 136 3.73 17.70 -21.75
N PRO A 137 3.79 18.33 -20.56
CA PRO A 137 4.89 19.23 -20.21
C PRO A 137 6.18 18.45 -19.94
N THR A 138 7.26 18.74 -20.69
CA THR A 138 8.61 18.21 -20.45
C THR A 138 9.58 19.33 -20.05
N THR A 139 10.55 19.02 -19.21
CA THR A 139 11.59 19.99 -18.78
C THR A 139 12.81 19.97 -19.71
N SER A 140 13.61 21.04 -19.70
CA SER A 140 14.77 21.20 -20.61
C SER A 140 15.87 20.15 -20.40
N GLY A 141 16.01 19.62 -19.16
CA GLY A 141 16.98 18.59 -18.80
C GLY A 141 16.47 17.15 -18.90
N ALA A 142 15.26 16.94 -19.42
CA ALA A 142 14.65 15.62 -19.49
C ALA A 142 15.44 14.65 -20.39
N TRP A 143 15.48 13.37 -20.00
CA TRP A 143 16.08 12.31 -20.82
C TRP A 143 15.42 12.22 -22.20
N GLN A 144 14.09 12.28 -22.26
CA GLN A 144 13.34 12.36 -23.53
C GLN A 144 12.28 13.46 -23.46
N ARG A 145 12.13 14.23 -24.54
CA ARG A 145 11.17 15.34 -24.63
C ARG A 145 10.13 15.16 -25.73
N SER A 146 10.31 14.18 -26.58
CA SER A 146 9.36 13.87 -27.66
C SER A 146 9.08 12.37 -27.68
N CYS A 147 7.85 12.03 -27.97
CA CYS A 147 7.41 10.67 -28.27
C CYS A 147 7.59 10.42 -29.78
N VAL A 148 8.22 9.31 -30.15
CA VAL A 148 8.54 9.02 -31.54
C VAL A 148 7.45 8.15 -32.22
N SER A 149 6.32 7.83 -31.54
CA SER A 149 5.22 7.12 -32.17
C SER A 149 4.52 8.03 -33.20
N PRO A 150 4.29 7.58 -34.44
CA PRO A 150 3.55 8.36 -35.44
C PRO A 150 2.16 8.75 -34.97
N ASP A 151 1.53 7.89 -34.16
CA ASP A 151 0.16 8.06 -33.67
C ASP A 151 0.10 8.70 -32.28
N HIS A 152 1.27 9.03 -31.68
CA HIS A 152 1.39 9.59 -30.33
C HIS A 152 0.79 8.75 -29.19
N PHE A 153 0.34 7.53 -29.48
CA PHE A 153 -0.14 6.55 -28.49
C PHE A 153 1.02 5.71 -27.93
N GLY A 154 0.85 5.19 -26.70
CA GLY A 154 1.77 4.23 -26.11
C GLY A 154 3.03 4.80 -25.46
N CYS A 155 3.15 6.11 -25.29
CA CYS A 155 4.22 6.70 -24.50
C CYS A 155 3.85 6.73 -23.02
N SER A 156 4.83 6.42 -22.17
CA SER A 156 4.75 6.66 -20.74
C SER A 156 5.45 7.98 -20.39
N PHE A 157 5.13 8.48 -19.22
CA PHE A 157 5.80 9.64 -18.67
C PHE A 157 6.31 9.37 -17.25
N LEU A 158 7.30 10.12 -16.83
CA LEU A 158 7.73 10.25 -15.46
C LEU A 158 7.93 11.73 -15.14
N LEU A 159 7.28 12.21 -14.09
CA LEU A 159 7.48 13.56 -13.60
C LEU A 159 7.80 13.58 -12.11
N LYS A 160 8.49 14.63 -11.68
CA LYS A 160 8.76 14.97 -10.29
C LYS A 160 8.21 16.38 -10.01
N LEU A 161 7.26 16.45 -9.09
CA LEU A 161 6.67 17.70 -8.61
C LEU A 161 7.36 18.11 -7.30
N ASN A 162 7.65 19.39 -7.13
CA ASN A 162 8.28 19.90 -5.92
C ASN A 162 7.35 19.79 -4.69
N PRO A 163 7.85 19.89 -3.44
CA PRO A 163 7.06 19.66 -2.23
C PRO A 163 5.87 20.62 -2.04
N THR A 164 5.86 21.75 -2.73
CA THR A 164 4.78 22.76 -2.66
C THR A 164 3.76 22.63 -3.79
N GLY A 165 3.95 21.69 -4.73
CA GLY A 165 3.06 21.50 -5.88
C GLY A 165 3.09 22.63 -6.90
N SER A 166 4.10 23.52 -6.85
CA SER A 166 4.16 24.77 -7.63
C SER A 166 5.01 24.67 -8.91
N ALA A 167 5.86 23.64 -9.04
CA ALA A 167 6.75 23.47 -10.19
C ALA A 167 7.13 22.02 -10.44
N LEU A 168 7.31 21.66 -11.70
CA LEU A 168 7.96 20.41 -12.09
C LEU A 168 9.47 20.54 -11.85
N ALA A 169 10.02 19.71 -10.95
CA ALA A 169 11.45 19.59 -10.75
C ALA A 169 12.12 18.93 -11.96
N PHE A 170 11.47 17.90 -12.50
CA PHE A 170 11.72 17.38 -13.85
C PHE A 170 10.44 16.74 -14.41
N SER A 171 10.40 16.60 -15.74
CA SER A 171 9.38 15.82 -16.42
C SER A 171 9.96 15.30 -17.73
N THR A 172 9.89 13.99 -17.93
CA THR A 172 10.47 13.28 -19.08
C THR A 172 9.45 12.28 -19.65
N LEU A 173 9.53 12.05 -20.94
CA LEU A 173 8.85 10.93 -21.58
C LEU A 173 9.69 9.66 -21.41
N LEU A 174 9.00 8.55 -21.31
CA LEU A 174 9.57 7.21 -21.33
C LEU A 174 9.03 6.54 -22.58
N ASN A 175 9.85 6.51 -23.63
CA ASN A 175 9.38 6.08 -24.92
C ASN A 175 9.17 4.57 -24.96
N ALA A 176 7.95 4.15 -25.12
CA ALA A 176 7.63 2.78 -25.47
C ALA A 176 8.09 2.38 -26.89
N LYS A 177 8.49 3.34 -27.75
CA LYS A 177 8.92 3.09 -29.13
C LYS A 177 10.26 2.37 -29.29
N LEU A 178 10.93 2.10 -28.18
CA LEU A 178 11.97 1.10 -28.19
C LEU A 178 11.42 -0.32 -27.97
N CYS A 179 10.08 -0.47 -27.89
CA CYS A 179 9.36 -1.73 -27.84
C CYS A 179 8.53 -1.88 -29.12
N ASP A 180 8.47 -3.06 -29.69
CA ASP A 180 7.67 -3.36 -30.89
C ASP A 180 6.19 -2.98 -30.65
N GLU A 181 5.64 -2.12 -31.49
CA GLU A 181 4.27 -1.57 -31.39
C GLU A 181 3.18 -2.64 -31.46
N ASN A 182 3.48 -3.81 -32.02
CA ASN A 182 2.54 -4.92 -32.20
C ASN A 182 2.47 -5.89 -31.00
N SER A 183 3.32 -5.71 -29.99
CA SER A 183 3.47 -6.66 -28.89
C SER A 183 2.62 -6.39 -27.65
N GLY A 184 1.64 -5.47 -27.71
CA GLY A 184 0.75 -5.19 -26.59
C GLY A 184 1.42 -4.60 -25.34
N GLY A 185 2.62 -4.02 -25.50
CA GLY A 185 3.36 -3.37 -24.41
C GLY A 185 2.56 -2.22 -23.81
N GLN A 186 2.22 -2.32 -22.51
CA GLN A 186 1.38 -1.34 -21.82
C GLN A 186 2.18 -0.17 -21.23
N GLY A 187 3.51 -0.12 -21.43
CA GLY A 187 4.37 0.92 -20.88
C GLY A 187 4.59 0.83 -19.36
N PHE A 188 5.07 1.93 -18.76
CA PHE A 188 5.42 2.00 -17.35
C PHE A 188 4.23 2.47 -16.51
N THR A 189 3.85 1.66 -15.52
CA THR A 189 2.65 1.89 -14.69
C THR A 189 2.96 1.96 -13.19
N GLN A 190 4.08 1.40 -12.73
CA GLN A 190 4.43 1.33 -11.31
C GLN A 190 5.74 2.09 -11.03
N ILE A 191 5.86 2.62 -9.81
CA ILE A 191 7.01 3.43 -9.42
C ILE A 191 7.41 3.21 -7.96
N ALA A 192 8.71 3.17 -7.71
CA ALA A 192 9.31 3.30 -6.38
C ALA A 192 10.48 4.29 -6.43
N VAL A 193 10.90 4.83 -5.28
CA VAL A 193 12.01 5.78 -5.17
C VAL A 193 12.95 5.32 -4.07
N ASP A 194 14.26 5.27 -4.33
CA ASP A 194 15.26 4.91 -3.32
C ASP A 194 15.67 6.10 -2.42
N GLY A 195 16.48 5.81 -1.41
CA GLY A 195 16.99 6.81 -0.47
C GLY A 195 17.84 7.91 -1.13
N ASP A 196 18.44 7.63 -2.29
CA ASP A 196 19.22 8.58 -3.10
C ASP A 196 18.34 9.36 -4.11
N ARG A 197 17.02 9.17 -4.03
CA ARG A 197 15.98 9.81 -4.87
C ARG A 197 16.02 9.40 -6.34
N HIS A 198 16.54 8.21 -6.63
CA HIS A 198 16.43 7.64 -7.96
C HIS A 198 15.05 7.00 -8.13
N PRO A 199 14.26 7.36 -9.14
CA PRO A 199 13.02 6.67 -9.46
C PRO A 199 13.31 5.36 -10.22
N TYR A 200 12.58 4.33 -9.82
CA TYR A 200 12.46 3.04 -10.50
C TYR A 200 11.07 2.94 -11.07
N VAL A 201 10.96 2.73 -12.36
CA VAL A 201 9.69 2.53 -13.04
C VAL A 201 9.61 1.10 -13.55
N LEU A 202 8.42 0.52 -13.43
CA LEU A 202 8.13 -0.85 -13.79
C LEU A 202 6.95 -0.87 -14.74
N GLY A 203 7.01 -1.73 -15.74
CA GLY A 203 5.94 -1.87 -16.73
C GLY A 203 6.09 -3.13 -17.55
N VAL A 204 5.30 -3.20 -18.62
CA VAL A 204 5.25 -4.31 -19.56
C VAL A 204 5.92 -3.86 -20.86
N GLY A 205 6.90 -4.63 -21.32
CA GLY A 205 7.64 -4.36 -22.54
C GLY A 205 7.69 -5.55 -23.49
N GLY A 206 7.54 -5.28 -24.79
CA GLY A 206 7.76 -6.21 -25.87
C GLY A 206 9.21 -6.21 -26.37
N PRO A 207 9.53 -6.96 -27.44
CA PRO A 207 10.85 -6.96 -28.08
C PRO A 207 11.31 -5.57 -28.49
N GLY A 208 12.63 -5.30 -28.40
CA GLY A 208 13.22 -4.04 -28.81
C GLY A 208 13.11 -2.89 -27.80
N CYS A 209 12.56 -3.09 -26.58
CA CYS A 209 12.64 -2.06 -25.55
C CYS A 209 14.09 -1.70 -25.20
N PHE A 210 14.30 -0.43 -24.84
CA PHE A 210 15.63 0.05 -24.45
C PHE A 210 16.15 -0.69 -23.22
N THR A 211 17.32 -1.30 -23.35
CA THR A 211 18.07 -1.93 -22.28
C THR A 211 19.51 -1.42 -22.23
N THR A 212 20.08 -1.34 -21.04
CA THR A 212 21.49 -0.96 -20.89
C THR A 212 22.43 -2.10 -21.25
N ALA A 213 23.70 -1.76 -21.59
CA ALA A 213 24.68 -2.74 -22.05
C ALA A 213 24.95 -3.89 -21.07
N ASN A 214 24.87 -3.60 -19.77
CA ASN A 214 25.11 -4.57 -18.69
C ASN A 214 23.81 -5.06 -18.02
N ALA A 215 22.65 -4.90 -18.68
CA ALA A 215 21.37 -5.34 -18.13
C ALA A 215 21.36 -6.85 -17.84
N TYR A 216 20.64 -7.27 -16.80
CA TYR A 216 20.44 -8.68 -16.47
C TYR A 216 19.89 -9.46 -17.68
N LYS A 217 18.86 -8.94 -18.35
CA LYS A 217 18.28 -9.52 -19.57
C LYS A 217 18.07 -8.41 -20.60
N ARG A 218 18.70 -8.56 -21.77
CA ARG A 218 18.75 -7.48 -22.78
C ARG A 218 17.73 -7.61 -23.89
N THR A 219 17.28 -8.80 -24.18
CA THR A 219 16.45 -9.09 -25.36
C THR A 219 15.31 -10.04 -25.00
N LEU A 220 14.24 -9.95 -25.75
CA LEU A 220 13.13 -10.90 -25.74
C LEU A 220 13.00 -11.55 -27.10
N PRO A 221 12.47 -12.78 -27.18
CA PRO A 221 12.05 -13.40 -28.44
C PRO A 221 10.97 -12.55 -29.14
N ALA A 222 10.81 -12.75 -30.45
CA ALA A 222 9.72 -12.13 -31.20
C ALA A 222 8.36 -12.60 -30.64
N GLY A 223 7.47 -11.66 -30.36
CA GLY A 223 6.15 -11.93 -29.77
C GLY A 223 6.15 -12.02 -28.23
N GLY A 224 7.30 -12.12 -27.56
CA GLY A 224 7.39 -12.19 -26.11
C GLY A 224 6.98 -10.86 -25.44
N VAL A 225 6.28 -10.94 -24.31
CA VAL A 225 5.89 -9.79 -23.49
C VAL A 225 6.30 -10.05 -22.05
N ASN A 226 7.19 -9.23 -21.50
CA ASN A 226 7.73 -9.42 -20.15
C ASN A 226 7.77 -8.13 -19.35
N SER A 227 8.04 -8.28 -18.06
CA SER A 227 8.34 -7.17 -17.17
C SER A 227 9.57 -6.38 -17.69
N ILE A 228 9.48 -5.04 -17.70
CA ILE A 228 10.60 -4.14 -17.92
C ILE A 228 10.78 -3.20 -16.75
N ILE A 229 12.00 -3.08 -16.26
CA ILE A 229 12.37 -2.24 -15.12
C ILE A 229 13.41 -1.23 -15.56
N MET A 230 13.18 0.05 -15.22
CA MET A 230 14.13 1.12 -15.52
C MET A 230 14.40 1.97 -14.29
N LYS A 231 15.67 2.17 -13.94
CA LYS A 231 16.12 3.13 -12.92
C LYS A 231 16.67 4.36 -13.60
N LEU A 232 16.17 5.54 -13.22
CA LEU A 232 16.63 6.81 -13.75
C LEU A 232 17.48 7.57 -12.73
N LYS A 233 18.23 8.54 -13.22
CA LYS A 233 18.90 9.55 -12.36
C LYS A 233 17.88 10.38 -11.61
N SER A 234 18.25 10.85 -10.43
CA SER A 234 17.38 11.62 -9.54
C SER A 234 16.89 12.96 -10.11
N ASP A 235 17.56 13.46 -11.17
CA ASP A 235 17.21 14.66 -11.91
C ASP A 235 16.44 14.40 -13.22
N GLY A 236 16.14 13.13 -13.53
CA GLY A 236 15.41 12.72 -14.73
C GLY A 236 16.17 12.87 -16.05
N SER A 237 17.49 13.16 -16.01
CA SER A 237 18.31 13.46 -17.18
C SER A 237 18.84 12.24 -17.93
N GLY A 238 18.67 11.03 -17.37
CA GLY A 238 19.17 9.80 -17.99
C GLY A 238 18.79 8.55 -17.24
N VAL A 239 19.05 7.41 -17.88
CA VAL A 239 18.81 6.06 -17.35
C VAL A 239 20.09 5.52 -16.74
N LEU A 240 20.01 4.98 -15.53
CA LEU A 240 21.11 4.29 -14.86
C LEU A 240 21.15 2.82 -15.27
N TYR A 241 20.00 2.16 -15.30
CA TYR A 241 19.85 0.86 -15.92
C TYR A 241 18.42 0.65 -16.47
N SER A 242 18.31 -0.25 -17.45
CA SER A 242 17.05 -0.79 -17.93
C SER A 242 17.25 -2.25 -18.31
N THR A 243 16.35 -3.13 -17.87
CA THR A 243 16.44 -4.59 -18.05
C THR A 243 15.07 -5.22 -18.15
N TYR A 244 14.97 -6.32 -18.91
CA TYR A 244 13.80 -7.20 -18.81
C TYR A 244 13.94 -8.15 -17.60
N LEU A 245 12.79 -8.68 -17.19
CA LEU A 245 12.64 -9.77 -16.23
C LEU A 245 11.49 -10.68 -16.69
N GLY A 246 11.75 -11.97 -16.83
CA GLY A 246 10.78 -12.98 -17.25
C GLY A 246 11.43 -14.09 -18.07
N GLY A 247 10.66 -15.13 -18.43
CA GLY A 247 11.08 -16.23 -19.24
C GLY A 247 11.12 -15.90 -20.76
N ASN A 248 11.29 -16.93 -21.59
CA ASN A 248 11.30 -16.81 -23.05
C ASN A 248 10.25 -17.70 -23.71
N ASN A 249 9.72 -18.69 -22.99
CA ASN A 249 8.85 -19.70 -23.54
C ASN A 249 7.45 -19.54 -22.93
N ASP A 250 6.54 -19.06 -23.75
CA ASP A 250 5.13 -18.97 -23.41
C ASP A 250 4.44 -20.24 -23.92
N GLU A 251 3.69 -20.97 -23.07
CA GLU A 251 2.98 -22.20 -23.45
C GLU A 251 1.60 -21.98 -24.06
N GLY A 252 1.15 -20.73 -24.27
CA GLY A 252 -0.22 -20.46 -24.74
C GLY A 252 -0.34 -20.45 -26.26
N GLU A 253 -1.25 -21.27 -26.82
CA GLU A 253 -1.69 -21.15 -28.23
C GLU A 253 -2.35 -19.77 -28.53
N SER A 254 -2.71 -19.00 -27.52
CA SER A 254 -3.35 -17.68 -27.61
C SER A 254 -2.40 -16.51 -27.82
N GLY A 255 -1.09 -16.69 -27.74
CA GLY A 255 -0.08 -15.61 -27.91
C GLY A 255 -0.11 -14.52 -26.84
N PHE A 256 -0.84 -14.71 -25.72
CA PHE A 256 -1.02 -13.74 -24.65
C PHE A 256 -0.38 -14.12 -23.32
N ALA A 257 0.26 -15.29 -23.22
CA ALA A 257 1.02 -15.67 -22.03
C ALA A 257 2.20 -14.71 -21.86
N SER A 258 2.27 -14.03 -20.73
CA SER A 258 3.27 -13.01 -20.46
C SER A 258 3.58 -12.92 -18.97
N ASP A 259 4.86 -12.72 -18.64
CA ASP A 259 5.27 -12.46 -17.27
C ASP A 259 4.98 -10.99 -16.92
N ARG A 260 3.85 -10.76 -16.26
CA ARG A 260 3.31 -9.42 -16.03
C ARG A 260 3.66 -8.93 -14.63
N PRO A 261 4.33 -7.77 -14.52
CA PRO A 261 4.59 -7.17 -13.23
C PRO A 261 3.33 -6.41 -12.74
N SER A 262 3.13 -6.42 -11.43
CA SER A 262 2.03 -5.70 -10.80
C SER A 262 2.49 -4.63 -9.83
N ALA A 263 3.62 -4.83 -9.12
CA ALA A 263 4.11 -3.87 -8.14
C ALA A 263 5.63 -3.93 -7.97
N ILE A 264 6.19 -2.80 -7.50
CA ILE A 264 7.62 -2.65 -7.21
C ILE A 264 7.82 -1.98 -5.85
N ALA A 265 8.77 -2.49 -5.07
CA ALA A 265 9.33 -1.84 -3.90
C ALA A 265 10.86 -1.75 -4.04
N VAL A 266 11.48 -0.84 -3.29
CA VAL A 266 12.94 -0.71 -3.24
C VAL A 266 13.38 -0.77 -1.79
N ASP A 267 14.37 -1.62 -1.50
CA ASP A 267 14.91 -1.71 -0.14
C ASP A 267 15.95 -0.62 0.16
N SER A 268 16.39 -0.57 1.42
CA SER A 268 17.36 0.43 1.90
C SER A 268 18.73 0.37 1.21
N ASN A 269 19.01 -0.69 0.45
CA ASN A 269 20.24 -0.86 -0.33
C ASN A 269 20.05 -0.56 -1.84
N GLY A 270 18.89 -0.06 -2.24
CA GLY A 270 18.58 0.26 -3.63
C GLY A 270 18.30 -0.98 -4.49
N ARG A 271 17.96 -2.15 -3.89
CA ARG A 271 17.58 -3.35 -4.64
C ARG A 271 16.09 -3.28 -4.95
N ALA A 272 15.76 -3.47 -6.24
CA ALA A 272 14.36 -3.51 -6.66
C ALA A 272 13.75 -4.89 -6.38
N ILE A 273 12.61 -4.92 -5.71
CA ILE A 273 11.77 -6.08 -5.49
C ILE A 273 10.52 -5.94 -6.36
N ILE A 274 10.30 -6.90 -7.24
CA ILE A 274 9.24 -6.91 -8.24
C ILE A 274 8.34 -8.10 -7.99
N VAL A 275 7.04 -7.92 -8.09
CA VAL A 275 6.04 -8.98 -7.99
C VAL A 275 5.06 -8.91 -9.16
N GLY A 276 4.41 -10.02 -9.45
CA GLY A 276 3.42 -10.13 -10.51
C GLY A 276 2.98 -11.58 -10.74
N SER A 277 2.57 -11.91 -11.96
CA SER A 277 2.25 -13.25 -12.41
C SER A 277 3.24 -13.73 -13.47
N ALA A 278 3.69 -14.97 -13.38
CA ALA A 278 4.60 -15.63 -14.29
C ALA A 278 3.88 -16.75 -15.04
N ALA A 279 3.60 -16.54 -16.32
CA ALA A 279 2.98 -17.53 -17.19
C ALA A 279 4.02 -18.36 -17.97
N SER A 280 5.28 -17.90 -18.02
CA SER A 280 6.34 -18.65 -18.72
C SER A 280 6.86 -19.82 -17.89
N ILE A 281 7.00 -20.98 -18.53
CA ILE A 281 7.54 -22.20 -17.88
C ILE A 281 9.00 -22.10 -17.47
N ASP A 282 9.75 -21.23 -18.15
CA ASP A 282 11.16 -20.95 -17.90
C ASP A 282 11.37 -19.61 -17.15
N PHE A 283 10.39 -19.16 -16.37
CA PHE A 283 10.56 -17.98 -15.52
C PHE A 283 11.82 -18.12 -14.65
N PRO A 284 12.71 -17.10 -14.62
CA PRO A 284 14.02 -17.23 -13.97
C PRO A 284 13.87 -17.27 -12.44
N THR A 285 14.17 -18.41 -11.83
CA THR A 285 14.24 -18.60 -10.38
C THR A 285 15.68 -18.83 -9.92
N THR A 286 16.00 -18.45 -8.68
CA THR A 286 17.33 -18.66 -8.09
C THR A 286 17.44 -20.03 -7.43
N GLN A 287 18.68 -20.49 -7.16
CA GLN A 287 18.93 -21.82 -6.57
C GLN A 287 18.31 -21.98 -5.17
N SER A 288 18.25 -20.91 -4.39
CA SER A 288 17.65 -20.86 -3.04
C SER A 288 16.14 -20.65 -3.03
N ALA A 289 15.49 -20.50 -4.18
CA ALA A 289 14.07 -20.18 -4.29
C ALA A 289 13.20 -21.19 -3.53
N PHE A 290 12.15 -20.69 -2.88
CA PHE A 290 11.13 -21.49 -2.23
C PHE A 290 10.44 -22.44 -3.22
N GLN A 291 10.04 -21.92 -4.39
CA GLN A 291 9.44 -22.66 -5.49
C GLN A 291 10.14 -22.30 -6.80
N ARG A 292 10.60 -23.31 -7.52
CA ARG A 292 11.42 -23.12 -8.73
C ARG A 292 10.69 -23.38 -10.03
N THR A 293 9.60 -24.08 -9.98
CA THR A 293 8.78 -24.47 -11.15
C THR A 293 7.35 -24.02 -10.92
N SER A 294 6.70 -23.57 -11.99
CA SER A 294 5.27 -23.23 -11.96
C SER A 294 4.43 -24.50 -11.77
N HIS A 295 3.34 -24.35 -11.04
CA HIS A 295 2.30 -25.36 -10.87
C HIS A 295 0.96 -24.92 -11.47
N GLY A 296 0.78 -23.60 -11.72
CA GLY A 296 -0.49 -23.00 -12.16
C GLY A 296 -0.85 -23.21 -13.64
N GLY A 297 -0.10 -24.03 -14.40
CA GLY A 297 -0.36 -24.31 -15.81
C GLY A 297 -0.38 -23.02 -16.65
N GLU A 298 -1.37 -22.90 -17.56
CA GLU A 298 -1.51 -21.74 -18.45
C GLU A 298 -1.81 -20.42 -17.73
N ASN A 299 -2.33 -20.46 -16.49
CA ASN A 299 -2.70 -19.29 -15.72
C ASN A 299 -1.51 -18.71 -14.92
N GLY A 300 -0.46 -19.48 -14.73
CA GLY A 300 0.78 -19.08 -14.07
C GLY A 300 0.67 -18.92 -12.55
N ASP A 301 1.83 -18.78 -11.94
CA ASP A 301 2.01 -18.54 -10.50
C ASP A 301 2.40 -17.08 -10.21
N ALA A 302 2.14 -16.61 -9.00
CA ALA A 302 2.73 -15.38 -8.52
C ALA A 302 4.26 -15.48 -8.47
N PHE A 303 4.96 -14.40 -8.80
CA PHE A 303 6.42 -14.35 -8.67
C PHE A 303 6.87 -13.22 -7.74
N VAL A 304 8.04 -13.41 -7.13
CA VAL A 304 8.79 -12.39 -6.42
C VAL A 304 10.24 -12.44 -6.88
N ALA A 305 10.74 -11.33 -7.39
CA ALA A 305 12.11 -11.23 -7.90
C ALA A 305 12.82 -10.00 -7.35
N LYS A 306 14.13 -10.13 -7.10
CA LYS A 306 14.99 -9.07 -6.57
C LYS A 306 16.19 -8.84 -7.45
N LEU A 307 16.32 -7.63 -7.98
CA LEU A 307 17.45 -7.19 -8.80
C LEU A 307 18.49 -6.43 -7.97
N SER A 308 19.75 -6.53 -8.39
CA SER A 308 20.83 -5.71 -7.84
C SER A 308 20.61 -4.21 -8.09
N PRO A 309 21.22 -3.31 -7.27
CA PRO A 309 21.03 -1.86 -7.39
C PRO A 309 21.43 -1.28 -8.75
N ASP A 310 22.28 -2.00 -9.50
CA ASP A 310 22.76 -1.65 -10.85
C ASP A 310 22.01 -2.38 -11.99
N GLY A 311 21.02 -3.24 -11.65
CA GLY A 311 20.19 -3.96 -12.62
C GLY A 311 20.90 -5.05 -13.42
N THR A 312 22.10 -5.50 -12.98
CA THR A 312 22.93 -6.46 -13.73
C THR A 312 22.72 -7.91 -13.30
N THR A 313 22.17 -8.13 -12.10
CA THR A 313 22.09 -9.47 -11.47
C THR A 313 20.72 -9.70 -10.82
N LEU A 314 20.14 -10.88 -11.07
CA LEU A 314 19.00 -11.40 -10.33
C LEU A 314 19.51 -12.02 -9.02
N LEU A 315 19.30 -11.33 -7.90
CA LEU A 315 19.83 -11.70 -6.58
C LEU A 315 19.02 -12.79 -5.89
N ALA A 316 17.70 -12.75 -6.04
CA ALA A 316 16.77 -13.76 -5.56
C ALA A 316 15.51 -13.73 -6.42
N SER A 317 14.93 -14.90 -6.68
CA SER A 317 13.68 -15.00 -7.44
C SER A 317 13.01 -16.33 -7.11
N THR A 318 11.71 -16.29 -6.84
CA THR A 318 10.87 -17.45 -6.53
C THR A 318 9.50 -17.30 -7.15
N LEU A 319 8.88 -18.43 -7.46
CA LEU A 319 7.45 -18.54 -7.68
C LEU A 319 6.73 -18.83 -6.36
N ILE A 320 5.45 -18.51 -6.31
CA ILE A 320 4.56 -18.82 -5.18
C ILE A 320 3.17 -19.09 -5.75
N GLY A 321 2.77 -20.35 -5.77
CA GLY A 321 1.47 -20.72 -6.32
C GLY A 321 1.16 -22.19 -6.14
N GLY A 322 -0.07 -22.55 -6.48
CA GLY A 322 -0.58 -23.91 -6.49
C GLY A 322 -0.99 -24.34 -7.91
N THR A 323 -2.05 -25.12 -8.01
CA THR A 323 -2.49 -25.72 -9.29
C THR A 323 -3.38 -24.83 -10.16
N ASP A 324 -3.92 -23.75 -9.61
CA ASP A 324 -4.73 -22.77 -10.33
C ASP A 324 -3.99 -21.42 -10.46
N SER A 325 -4.70 -20.36 -10.88
CA SER A 325 -4.13 -19.03 -11.11
C SER A 325 -3.73 -18.32 -9.81
N ASP A 326 -2.50 -17.80 -9.76
CA ASP A 326 -1.98 -17.04 -8.64
C ASP A 326 -1.32 -15.74 -9.13
N THR A 327 -1.71 -14.61 -8.54
CA THR A 327 -1.19 -13.31 -8.94
C THR A 327 -0.83 -12.47 -7.73
N ALA A 328 0.43 -12.04 -7.63
CA ALA A 328 0.85 -11.05 -6.65
C ALA A 328 0.56 -9.63 -7.17
N THR A 329 -0.16 -8.82 -6.39
CA THR A 329 -0.58 -7.47 -6.77
C THR A 329 0.02 -6.37 -5.91
N GLY A 330 0.56 -6.70 -4.73
CA GLY A 330 1.17 -5.76 -3.81
C GLY A 330 2.48 -6.27 -3.22
N VAL A 331 3.44 -5.37 -3.01
CA VAL A 331 4.71 -5.65 -2.36
C VAL A 331 5.12 -4.52 -1.43
N SER A 332 5.65 -4.87 -0.25
CA SER A 332 6.22 -3.94 0.71
C SER A 332 7.47 -4.54 1.36
N VAL A 333 8.37 -3.68 1.82
CA VAL A 333 9.60 -4.07 2.50
C VAL A 333 9.67 -3.38 3.84
N ASP A 334 9.85 -4.13 4.92
CA ASP A 334 10.01 -3.56 6.26
C ASP A 334 11.46 -3.09 6.53
N PRO A 335 11.71 -2.31 7.60
CA PRO A 335 13.07 -1.87 7.95
C PRO A 335 14.05 -3.01 8.31
N PHE A 336 13.55 -4.25 8.44
CA PHE A 336 14.37 -5.44 8.65
C PHE A 336 14.68 -6.17 7.34
N ASN A 337 14.30 -5.58 6.22
CA ASN A 337 14.40 -6.16 4.89
C ASN A 337 13.60 -7.48 4.75
N GLN A 338 12.48 -7.64 5.47
CA GLN A 338 11.52 -8.70 5.16
C GLN A 338 10.61 -8.21 4.03
N VAL A 339 10.26 -9.09 3.12
CA VAL A 339 9.40 -8.78 1.98
C VAL A 339 8.00 -9.31 2.24
N TYR A 340 7.02 -8.44 2.10
CA TYR A 340 5.60 -8.78 2.23
C TYR A 340 4.98 -8.73 0.84
N VAL A 341 4.33 -9.82 0.48
CA VAL A 341 3.65 -9.98 -0.81
C VAL A 341 2.19 -10.28 -0.54
N ALA A 342 1.32 -9.59 -1.22
CA ALA A 342 -0.11 -9.87 -1.20
C ALA A 342 -0.64 -9.98 -2.62
N GLY A 343 -1.71 -10.74 -2.80
CA GLY A 343 -2.32 -10.96 -4.08
C GLY A 343 -3.54 -11.85 -3.98
N SER A 344 -4.03 -12.35 -5.11
CA SER A 344 -5.16 -13.25 -5.20
C SER A 344 -4.73 -14.64 -5.71
N THR A 345 -5.40 -15.67 -5.21
CA THR A 345 -5.18 -17.07 -5.56
C THR A 345 -6.50 -17.78 -5.78
N ALA A 346 -6.59 -18.58 -6.84
CA ALA A 346 -7.66 -19.55 -7.05
C ALA A 346 -7.24 -20.97 -6.60
N SER A 347 -5.98 -21.13 -6.17
CA SER A 347 -5.37 -22.42 -5.83
C SER A 347 -5.80 -22.88 -4.43
N MET A 348 -6.50 -24.00 -4.35
CA MET A 348 -6.83 -24.64 -3.06
C MET A 348 -5.59 -25.23 -2.35
N ASP A 349 -4.54 -25.46 -3.09
CA ASP A 349 -3.24 -25.99 -2.65
C ASP A 349 -2.14 -24.93 -2.61
N PHE A 350 -2.52 -23.63 -2.56
CA PHE A 350 -1.55 -22.55 -2.38
C PHE A 350 -0.65 -22.82 -1.17
N PRO A 351 0.67 -22.59 -1.27
CA PRO A 351 1.62 -22.97 -0.21
C PRO A 351 1.48 -22.10 1.04
N ILE A 352 0.74 -22.58 2.04
CA ILE A 352 0.54 -21.92 3.33
C ILE A 352 1.42 -22.53 4.42
N THR A 353 1.70 -21.76 5.47
CA THR A 353 2.45 -22.23 6.64
C THR A 353 1.54 -22.90 7.68
N THR A 354 2.13 -23.73 8.53
CA THR A 354 1.37 -24.49 9.55
C THR A 354 0.67 -23.60 10.59
N ASN A 355 1.17 -22.39 10.82
CA ASN A 355 0.62 -21.38 11.73
C ASN A 355 -0.18 -20.29 11.02
N ALA A 356 -0.60 -20.52 9.77
CA ALA A 356 -1.38 -19.55 9.01
C ALA A 356 -2.67 -19.13 9.76
N PHE A 357 -3.04 -17.85 9.65
CA PHE A 357 -4.32 -17.35 10.15
C PHE A 357 -5.50 -18.10 9.52
N GLN A 358 -5.51 -18.25 8.20
CA GLN A 358 -6.51 -19.01 7.44
C GLN A 358 -5.81 -20.07 6.62
N ARG A 359 -6.25 -21.33 6.79
CA ARG A 359 -5.62 -22.49 6.15
C ARG A 359 -6.41 -23.04 4.98
N ASP A 360 -7.68 -22.73 4.92
CA ASP A 360 -8.60 -23.26 3.93
C ASP A 360 -9.01 -22.14 2.97
N HIS A 361 -8.90 -22.41 1.68
CA HIS A 361 -9.42 -21.59 0.60
C HIS A 361 -10.94 -21.74 0.50
N ASP A 362 -11.65 -20.73 -0.01
CA ASP A 362 -13.06 -20.87 -0.34
C ASP A 362 -13.24 -21.95 -1.44
N PRO A 363 -14.01 -23.01 -1.21
CA PRO A 363 -14.25 -24.03 -2.20
C PRO A 363 -15.29 -23.62 -3.27
N GLY A 364 -15.83 -22.41 -3.23
CA GLY A 364 -16.90 -21.93 -4.10
C GLY A 364 -16.47 -21.69 -5.54
N PHE A 365 -17.47 -21.53 -6.41
CA PHE A 365 -17.33 -21.06 -7.80
C PHE A 365 -18.05 -19.72 -7.91
N CYS A 366 -17.37 -18.72 -8.48
CA CYS A 366 -17.82 -17.34 -8.46
C CYS A 366 -18.22 -16.79 -9.83
N ASP A 367 -17.76 -17.37 -10.92
CA ASP A 367 -18.09 -16.90 -12.26
C ASP A 367 -18.65 -18.06 -13.12
N PHE A 368 -19.75 -17.76 -13.82
CA PHE A 368 -20.40 -18.66 -14.76
C PHE A 368 -20.37 -17.98 -16.13
N GLN A 369 -19.40 -18.35 -16.96
CA GLN A 369 -19.40 -17.85 -18.35
C GLN A 369 -20.45 -18.54 -19.21
N GLU A 370 -20.95 -17.84 -20.23
CA GLU A 370 -21.77 -18.45 -21.28
C GLU A 370 -21.00 -19.62 -21.92
N GLY A 371 -21.44 -20.85 -21.65
CA GLY A 371 -20.75 -22.07 -22.06
C GLY A 371 -20.53 -23.08 -20.92
N GLY A 372 -20.83 -22.70 -19.65
CA GLY A 372 -20.81 -23.61 -18.49
C GLY A 372 -19.42 -23.86 -17.91
N VAL A 373 -18.45 -23.01 -18.20
CA VAL A 373 -17.15 -23.04 -17.54
C VAL A 373 -17.28 -22.34 -16.19
N GLU A 374 -17.05 -23.08 -15.12
CA GLU A 374 -17.07 -22.57 -13.74
C GLU A 374 -15.65 -22.17 -13.34
N PHE A 375 -15.47 -20.92 -12.89
CA PHE A 375 -14.21 -20.45 -12.31
C PHE A 375 -14.31 -20.47 -10.80
N ARG A 376 -13.23 -20.92 -10.14
CA ARG A 376 -13.14 -20.88 -8.68
C ARG A 376 -13.11 -19.44 -8.18
N CYS A 377 -13.72 -19.22 -7.02
CA CYS A 377 -13.54 -17.97 -6.30
C CYS A 377 -12.06 -17.75 -5.97
N THR A 378 -11.62 -16.50 -5.93
CA THR A 378 -10.27 -16.15 -5.53
C THR A 378 -10.24 -15.64 -4.09
N ASP A 379 -9.35 -16.19 -3.26
CA ASP A 379 -9.01 -15.62 -1.94
C ASP A 379 -7.80 -14.69 -2.06
N ALA A 380 -7.72 -13.69 -1.21
CA ALA A 380 -6.47 -12.99 -1.00
C ALA A 380 -5.46 -13.93 -0.33
N PHE A 381 -4.18 -13.74 -0.64
CA PHE A 381 -3.08 -14.34 0.12
C PHE A 381 -2.14 -13.25 0.66
N VAL A 382 -1.47 -13.58 1.77
CA VAL A 382 -0.40 -12.74 2.33
C VAL A 382 0.79 -13.61 2.67
N VAL A 383 1.95 -13.28 2.11
CA VAL A 383 3.20 -14.01 2.30
C VAL A 383 4.28 -13.07 2.80
N LYS A 384 4.98 -13.46 3.86
CA LYS A 384 6.19 -12.79 4.36
C LYS A 384 7.41 -13.65 4.05
N LEU A 385 8.37 -13.08 3.33
CA LEU A 385 9.58 -13.75 2.88
C LEU A 385 10.84 -13.11 3.50
N PRO A 386 11.86 -13.93 3.82
CA PRO A 386 13.21 -13.43 4.04
C PRO A 386 13.80 -12.90 2.73
N MET A 387 14.88 -12.14 2.81
CA MET A 387 15.51 -11.50 1.64
C MET A 387 16.11 -12.43 0.61
N ASP A 388 16.32 -13.70 0.91
CA ASP A 388 16.82 -14.72 -0.03
C ASP A 388 15.70 -15.52 -0.70
N PHE A 389 14.44 -15.27 -0.32
CA PHE A 389 13.23 -15.94 -0.82
C PHE A 389 13.26 -17.47 -0.68
N SER A 390 13.99 -17.98 0.33
CA SER A 390 14.21 -19.42 0.52
C SER A 390 13.02 -20.14 1.13
N LYS A 391 12.39 -19.57 2.15
CA LYS A 391 11.21 -20.15 2.82
C LYS A 391 10.36 -19.03 3.42
N PRO A 392 9.04 -19.05 3.23
CA PRO A 392 8.15 -18.11 3.88
C PRO A 392 8.28 -18.11 5.41
N VAL A 393 8.36 -16.92 6.00
CA VAL A 393 8.21 -16.73 7.45
C VAL A 393 6.79 -17.10 7.84
N TYR A 394 5.82 -16.61 7.05
CA TYR A 394 4.46 -17.09 7.03
C TYR A 394 3.85 -16.94 5.63
N SER A 395 2.82 -17.74 5.39
CA SER A 395 1.94 -17.66 4.23
C SER A 395 0.55 -18.05 4.67
N THR A 396 -0.48 -17.27 4.33
CA THR A 396 -1.85 -17.46 4.76
C THR A 396 -2.83 -16.98 3.68
N TYR A 397 -4.00 -17.62 3.59
CA TYR A 397 -5.16 -17.04 2.92
C TYR A 397 -5.74 -15.91 3.77
N LEU A 398 -6.52 -15.04 3.13
CA LEU A 398 -7.31 -13.98 3.77
C LEU A 398 -8.56 -13.71 2.91
N GLY A 399 -9.59 -14.50 3.09
CA GLY A 399 -10.79 -14.43 2.27
C GLY A 399 -12.06 -14.82 3.01
N GLY A 400 -13.18 -14.69 2.33
CA GLY A 400 -14.49 -15.02 2.85
C GLY A 400 -15.04 -16.35 2.31
N GLN A 401 -16.32 -16.38 2.01
CA GLN A 401 -16.99 -17.52 1.38
C GLN A 401 -17.90 -17.02 0.25
N GLN A 402 -17.98 -17.77 -0.85
CA GLN A 402 -18.83 -17.51 -1.99
C GLN A 402 -18.61 -16.10 -2.56
N GLY A 403 -17.36 -15.77 -2.87
CA GLY A 403 -17.00 -14.48 -3.43
C GLY A 403 -15.50 -14.35 -3.66
N ASP A 404 -15.11 -13.32 -4.38
CA ASP A 404 -13.74 -13.03 -4.77
C ASP A 404 -13.14 -11.93 -3.91
N GLU A 405 -11.83 -12.05 -3.65
CA GLU A 405 -10.97 -10.99 -3.15
C GLU A 405 -10.04 -10.51 -4.26
N PHE A 406 -10.02 -9.19 -4.49
CA PHE A 406 -9.26 -8.56 -5.59
C PHE A 406 -8.80 -7.13 -5.25
N SER A 407 -8.05 -6.49 -6.15
CA SER A 407 -7.46 -5.14 -5.96
C SER A 407 -6.65 -5.02 -4.67
N ILE A 408 -5.76 -6.01 -4.41
CA ILE A 408 -5.10 -6.20 -3.12
C ILE A 408 -3.80 -5.42 -3.07
N HIS A 409 -3.63 -4.60 -2.02
CA HIS A 409 -2.40 -3.86 -1.73
C HIS A 409 -1.92 -4.17 -0.31
N VAL A 410 -0.60 -4.09 -0.10
CA VAL A 410 0.03 -4.36 1.20
C VAL A 410 1.01 -3.26 1.60
N ALA A 411 1.02 -2.93 2.88
CA ALA A 411 2.04 -2.12 3.52
C ALA A 411 2.54 -2.82 4.79
N ALA A 412 3.85 -2.80 5.00
CA ALA A 412 4.46 -3.34 6.21
C ALA A 412 4.79 -2.20 7.17
N ASP A 413 4.52 -2.40 8.46
CA ASP A 413 4.89 -1.44 9.47
C ASP A 413 6.35 -1.57 9.95
N GLY A 414 6.79 -0.62 10.76
CA GLY A 414 8.15 -0.60 11.31
C GLY A 414 8.47 -1.74 12.28
N VAL A 415 7.49 -2.57 12.65
CA VAL A 415 7.65 -3.66 13.63
C VAL A 415 7.41 -5.04 13.04
N GLY A 416 6.84 -5.13 11.84
CA GLY A 416 6.71 -6.36 11.09
C GLY A 416 5.30 -6.89 10.92
N HIS A 417 4.25 -6.10 11.22
CA HIS A 417 2.87 -6.40 10.85
C HIS A 417 2.63 -6.14 9.36
N ALA A 418 1.68 -6.84 8.78
CA ALA A 418 1.20 -6.58 7.43
C ALA A 418 -0.18 -5.91 7.49
N PHE A 419 -0.30 -4.74 6.86
CA PHE A 419 -1.56 -4.07 6.61
C PHE A 419 -1.96 -4.33 5.16
N VAL A 420 -3.14 -4.88 4.98
CA VAL A 420 -3.63 -5.32 3.67
C VAL A 420 -4.99 -4.69 3.41
N VAL A 421 -5.16 -4.14 2.22
CA VAL A 421 -6.43 -3.59 1.75
C VAL A 421 -6.80 -4.24 0.43
N GLY A 422 -8.09 -4.45 0.23
CA GLY A 422 -8.60 -5.00 -1.02
C GLY A 422 -10.11 -4.83 -1.12
N GLN A 423 -10.66 -5.41 -2.18
CA GLN A 423 -12.10 -5.56 -2.35
C GLN A 423 -12.51 -7.00 -2.06
N SER A 424 -13.76 -7.18 -1.63
CA SER A 424 -14.37 -8.49 -1.43
C SER A 424 -15.86 -8.41 -1.65
N ASN A 425 -16.38 -9.28 -2.48
CA ASN A 425 -17.82 -9.55 -2.59
C ASN A 425 -18.25 -10.77 -1.77
N SER A 426 -17.34 -11.37 -1.02
CA SER A 426 -17.57 -12.53 -0.16
C SER A 426 -18.56 -12.24 0.97
N THR A 427 -19.39 -13.23 1.32
CA THR A 427 -20.42 -13.07 2.36
C THR A 427 -19.88 -13.17 3.79
N LYS A 428 -18.74 -13.83 4.02
CA LYS A 428 -18.18 -14.11 5.34
C LYS A 428 -16.71 -13.72 5.50
N PHE A 429 -16.34 -12.57 4.94
CA PHE A 429 -14.99 -12.05 5.13
C PHE A 429 -14.67 -11.89 6.63
N PRO A 430 -13.50 -12.32 7.13
CA PRO A 430 -13.17 -12.31 8.55
C PRO A 430 -13.03 -10.88 9.09
N LEU A 431 -13.84 -10.50 10.08
CA LEU A 431 -13.82 -9.19 10.72
C LEU A 431 -13.36 -9.27 12.17
N VAL A 432 -12.44 -8.38 12.57
CA VAL A 432 -11.91 -8.27 13.92
C VAL A 432 -11.92 -6.81 14.35
N LYS A 433 -12.62 -6.48 15.43
CA LYS A 433 -12.81 -5.10 15.94
C LYS A 433 -13.29 -4.14 14.82
N PRO A 434 -14.32 -4.47 14.04
CA PRO A 434 -14.71 -3.69 12.88
C PRO A 434 -15.14 -2.29 13.27
N THR A 435 -14.84 -1.31 12.42
CA THR A 435 -15.23 0.10 12.58
C THR A 435 -16.54 0.44 11.88
N SER A 436 -17.05 -0.46 11.04
CA SER A 436 -18.32 -0.31 10.30
C SER A 436 -19.04 -1.65 10.11
N SER A 437 -20.20 -1.63 9.46
CA SER A 437 -21.07 -2.79 9.23
C SER A 437 -20.59 -3.68 8.07
N ALA A 438 -21.12 -4.90 7.98
CA ALA A 438 -20.58 -5.97 7.14
C ALA A 438 -20.94 -5.91 5.63
N SER A 439 -21.68 -4.90 5.15
CA SER A 439 -22.21 -4.87 3.77
C SER A 439 -21.34 -4.09 2.76
N GLU A 440 -20.16 -3.67 3.17
CA GLU A 440 -19.26 -2.83 2.38
C GLU A 440 -18.26 -3.70 1.61
N LEU A 441 -17.81 -3.24 0.43
CA LEU A 441 -16.98 -4.04 -0.47
C LEU A 441 -15.47 -3.95 -0.18
N MET A 442 -14.97 -2.77 0.19
CA MET A 442 -13.56 -2.61 0.55
C MET A 442 -13.30 -3.15 1.96
N TRP A 443 -12.17 -3.77 2.17
CA TRP A 443 -11.71 -4.22 3.47
C TRP A 443 -10.30 -3.73 3.78
N LEU A 444 -10.00 -3.56 5.08
CA LEU A 444 -8.68 -3.26 5.62
C LEU A 444 -8.41 -4.21 6.77
N SER A 445 -7.26 -4.88 6.74
CA SER A 445 -6.87 -5.88 7.73
C SER A 445 -5.43 -5.69 8.19
N GLU A 446 -5.15 -6.02 9.46
CA GLU A 446 -3.82 -6.05 10.06
C GLU A 446 -3.50 -7.47 10.54
N LEU A 447 -2.45 -8.08 9.98
CA LEU A 447 -1.92 -9.38 10.38
C LEU A 447 -0.77 -9.23 11.36
N SER A 448 -0.70 -10.12 12.36
CA SER A 448 0.41 -10.22 13.31
C SER A 448 1.74 -10.55 12.63
N ILE A 449 2.84 -10.25 13.30
CA ILE A 449 4.23 -10.44 12.82
C ILE A 449 4.48 -11.87 12.31
N ASP A 450 3.83 -12.85 12.93
CA ASP A 450 3.93 -14.29 12.63
C ASP A 450 2.85 -14.80 11.66
N GLY A 451 1.95 -13.93 11.20
CA GLY A 451 0.87 -14.27 10.28
C GLY A 451 -0.22 -15.18 10.86
N ALA A 452 -0.18 -15.44 12.19
CA ALA A 452 -1.07 -16.42 12.83
C ALA A 452 -2.39 -15.79 13.32
N ARG A 453 -2.48 -14.47 13.38
CA ARG A 453 -3.65 -13.77 13.91
C ARG A 453 -3.98 -12.54 13.10
N LEU A 454 -5.26 -12.30 12.97
CA LEU A 454 -5.82 -11.03 12.52
C LEU A 454 -5.97 -10.12 13.75
N LEU A 455 -5.24 -9.00 13.78
CA LEU A 455 -5.23 -8.06 14.90
C LEU A 455 -6.37 -7.05 14.79
N PHE A 456 -6.66 -6.66 13.54
CA PHE A 456 -7.72 -5.77 13.15
C PHE A 456 -8.22 -6.16 11.76
N SER A 457 -9.54 -6.05 11.53
CA SER A 457 -10.13 -6.19 10.20
C SER A 457 -11.50 -5.52 10.17
N THR A 458 -11.72 -4.69 9.16
CA THR A 458 -12.97 -3.95 8.97
C THR A 458 -13.33 -3.88 7.49
N ARG A 459 -14.61 -3.74 7.20
CA ARG A 459 -15.09 -3.30 5.89
C ARG A 459 -15.29 -1.80 5.85
N TYR A 460 -15.29 -1.21 4.66
CA TYR A 460 -15.45 0.23 4.47
C TYR A 460 -15.97 0.57 3.07
N GLY A 461 -16.71 1.69 2.97
CA GLY A 461 -17.36 2.15 1.76
C GLY A 461 -18.72 1.51 1.55
N THR A 462 -19.63 2.20 0.88
CA THR A 462 -20.98 1.70 0.60
C THR A 462 -21.08 1.24 -0.84
N ALA A 463 -21.64 0.06 -1.07
CA ALA A 463 -22.13 -0.32 -2.38
C ALA A 463 -23.51 0.32 -2.59
N ILE A 464 -23.66 1.18 -3.57
CA ILE A 464 -24.99 1.60 -4.05
C ILE A 464 -25.49 0.50 -4.98
N CYS A 465 -26.66 -0.07 -4.66
CA CYS A 465 -27.29 -1.11 -5.44
C CYS A 465 -27.37 -0.68 -6.93
N CYS A 466 -26.97 -1.59 -7.82
CA CYS A 466 -27.29 -1.59 -9.26
C CYS A 466 -26.40 -0.76 -10.19
N THR A 467 -25.31 -0.17 -9.74
CA THR A 467 -24.26 0.38 -10.62
C THR A 467 -23.01 -0.51 -10.58
N ALA A 468 -22.36 -0.72 -11.71
CA ALA A 468 -21.13 -1.50 -11.84
C ALA A 468 -19.90 -0.81 -11.21
N ASN A 469 -20.10 0.27 -10.48
CA ASN A 469 -19.03 1.07 -9.86
C ASN A 469 -18.78 0.55 -8.44
N THR A 470 -17.67 -0.11 -8.29
CA THR A 470 -17.19 -0.76 -7.08
C THR A 470 -16.35 0.20 -6.25
N THR A 471 -16.39 0.08 -4.93
CA THR A 471 -15.44 0.76 -4.04
C THR A 471 -14.08 0.11 -4.17
N GLU A 472 -13.12 0.77 -4.86
CA GLU A 472 -11.79 0.25 -5.14
C GLU A 472 -10.71 1.01 -4.39
N PRO A 473 -9.86 0.33 -3.59
CA PRO A 473 -8.65 0.94 -3.08
C PRO A 473 -7.63 1.14 -4.22
N SER A 474 -6.98 2.29 -4.24
CA SER A 474 -5.90 2.63 -5.18
C SER A 474 -4.52 2.61 -4.51
N GLY A 475 -4.45 2.18 -3.26
CA GLY A 475 -3.23 2.02 -2.50
C GLY A 475 -3.43 2.15 -0.99
N ILE A 476 -2.43 1.70 -0.25
CA ILE A 476 -2.31 1.81 1.20
C ILE A 476 -0.94 2.36 1.57
N GLY A 477 -0.89 3.23 2.56
CA GLY A 477 0.35 3.71 3.17
C GLY A 477 0.23 3.79 4.69
N LEU A 478 1.36 3.79 5.37
CA LEU A 478 1.44 3.91 6.83
C LEU A 478 2.28 5.13 7.21
N ASP A 479 1.86 5.87 8.23
CA ASP A 479 2.71 6.88 8.86
C ASP A 479 3.64 6.26 9.92
N LEU A 480 4.52 7.06 10.52
CA LEU A 480 5.42 6.58 11.58
C LEU A 480 4.70 6.11 12.85
N ALA A 481 3.41 6.40 13.00
CA ALA A 481 2.58 5.90 14.09
C ALA A 481 1.87 4.59 13.73
N ASN A 482 2.10 4.06 12.53
CA ASN A 482 1.41 2.90 11.95
C ASN A 482 -0.10 3.12 11.75
N ASN A 483 -0.52 4.36 11.58
CA ASN A 483 -1.87 4.64 11.11
C ASN A 483 -1.97 4.28 9.63
N ALA A 484 -3.07 3.63 9.25
CA ALA A 484 -3.30 3.22 7.88
C ALA A 484 -4.04 4.32 7.11
N TYR A 485 -3.52 4.66 5.94
CA TYR A 485 -4.09 5.60 4.99
C TYR A 485 -4.48 4.86 3.73
N VAL A 486 -5.73 4.98 3.34
CA VAL A 486 -6.26 4.36 2.12
C VAL A 486 -6.92 5.45 1.29
N ALA A 487 -6.72 5.42 -0.01
CA ALA A 487 -7.48 6.20 -0.96
C ALA A 487 -7.95 5.32 -2.10
N GLY A 488 -8.96 5.77 -2.81
CA GLY A 488 -9.53 5.01 -3.90
C GLY A 488 -10.80 5.65 -4.45
N ASN A 489 -11.63 4.84 -5.05
CA ASN A 489 -12.88 5.25 -5.67
C ASN A 489 -14.04 4.55 -5.00
N ALA A 490 -15.15 5.27 -4.77
CA ALA A 490 -16.32 4.71 -4.13
C ALA A 490 -17.59 5.45 -4.55
N ASP A 491 -18.70 4.74 -4.58
CA ASP A 491 -20.02 5.33 -4.74
C ASP A 491 -20.44 6.11 -3.49
N GLY A 492 -20.04 5.64 -2.32
CA GLY A 492 -20.32 6.31 -1.05
C GLY A 492 -19.30 5.98 0.03
N VAL A 493 -18.99 6.98 0.85
CA VAL A 493 -18.18 6.82 2.07
C VAL A 493 -18.79 7.61 3.22
N LEU A 494 -18.63 7.08 4.43
CA LEU A 494 -19.00 7.81 5.65
C LEU A 494 -17.92 8.85 5.94
N THR A 495 -18.24 10.12 5.75
CA THR A 495 -17.31 11.22 6.01
C THR A 495 -17.28 11.60 7.49
N THR A 496 -16.15 12.11 7.95
CA THR A 496 -16.00 12.63 9.31
C THR A 496 -16.46 14.10 9.41
N PRO A 497 -16.82 14.60 10.61
CA PRO A 497 -17.37 15.95 10.78
C PRO A 497 -16.50 17.11 10.26
N ASN A 498 -15.17 16.94 10.23
CA ASN A 498 -14.23 17.96 9.77
C ASN A 498 -13.55 17.59 8.45
N ALA A 499 -14.18 16.71 7.66
CA ALA A 499 -13.68 16.29 6.36
C ALA A 499 -13.45 17.50 5.45
N PHE A 500 -12.39 17.44 4.62
CA PHE A 500 -12.13 18.44 3.58
C PHE A 500 -13.35 18.61 2.68
N GLN A 501 -13.98 17.50 2.28
CA GLN A 501 -15.18 17.48 1.46
C GLN A 501 -16.18 16.49 2.09
N PRO A 502 -17.11 16.98 2.96
CA PRO A 502 -17.99 16.10 3.75
C PRO A 502 -19.16 15.52 2.94
N PHE A 503 -19.48 16.10 1.78
CA PHE A 503 -20.59 15.65 0.94
C PHE A 503 -20.07 15.33 -0.47
N PRO A 504 -20.65 14.30 -1.14
CA PRO A 504 -20.42 14.13 -2.55
C PRO A 504 -21.02 15.30 -3.32
N ASP A 505 -20.54 15.55 -4.51
CA ASP A 505 -21.26 16.41 -5.44
C ASP A 505 -22.61 15.79 -5.85
N ASN A 506 -23.54 16.63 -6.30
CA ASN A 506 -24.93 16.22 -6.56
C ASN A 506 -25.15 15.43 -7.88
N HIS A 507 -24.09 14.88 -8.50
CA HIS A 507 -24.20 14.10 -9.73
C HIS A 507 -24.46 12.62 -9.41
N ASN A 508 -25.61 12.10 -9.83
CA ASN A 508 -26.15 10.78 -9.43
C ASN A 508 -25.40 9.57 -10.00
N GLU A 509 -24.44 9.73 -10.91
CA GLU A 509 -23.78 8.61 -11.62
C GLU A 509 -22.25 8.74 -11.71
N SER A 510 -21.62 9.61 -10.93
CA SER A 510 -20.19 9.91 -11.06
C SER A 510 -19.33 9.06 -10.12
N THR A 511 -18.21 8.55 -10.64
CA THR A 511 -17.16 7.94 -9.83
C THR A 511 -16.53 9.01 -8.92
N ARG A 512 -16.44 8.70 -7.63
CA ARG A 512 -15.96 9.64 -6.60
C ARG A 512 -14.69 9.14 -5.95
N GLY A 513 -13.66 9.98 -5.98
CA GLY A 513 -12.46 9.75 -5.19
C GLY A 513 -12.74 9.90 -3.69
N PHE A 514 -12.06 9.11 -2.88
CA PHE A 514 -12.07 9.26 -1.42
C PHE A 514 -10.67 9.10 -0.84
N ALA A 515 -10.48 9.65 0.37
CA ALA A 515 -9.30 9.44 1.19
C ALA A 515 -9.72 9.21 2.65
N ALA A 516 -9.13 8.22 3.31
CA ALA A 516 -9.47 7.86 4.67
C ALA A 516 -8.23 7.45 5.47
N LYS A 517 -8.31 7.64 6.79
CA LYS A 517 -7.28 7.26 7.75
C LYS A 517 -7.89 6.48 8.91
N TRP A 518 -7.24 5.40 9.28
CA TRP A 518 -7.51 4.65 10.52
C TRP A 518 -6.39 4.89 11.53
N ASP A 519 -6.76 5.37 12.73
CA ASP A 519 -5.89 5.34 13.90
C ASP A 519 -5.93 3.92 14.49
N ILE A 520 -4.78 3.26 14.52
CA ILE A 520 -4.64 1.87 14.96
C ILE A 520 -3.63 1.83 16.12
N PRO A 521 -4.09 2.05 17.37
CA PRO A 521 -3.19 2.07 18.52
C PRO A 521 -2.57 0.69 18.77
N PRO A 522 -1.28 0.64 19.21
CA PRO A 522 -0.52 -0.61 19.34
C PRO A 522 -1.02 -1.53 20.45
N CYS A 523 -1.82 -1.02 21.38
CA CYS A 523 -2.48 -1.79 22.43
C CYS A 523 -3.74 -1.09 22.95
N THR A 524 -4.43 -1.73 23.88
CA THR A 524 -5.51 -1.08 24.64
C THR A 524 -4.92 0.04 25.50
N LEU A 525 -5.23 1.28 25.17
CA LEU A 525 -4.82 2.45 25.95
C LEU A 525 -5.73 2.62 27.18
N GLY A 526 -5.21 3.22 28.25
CA GLY A 526 -5.99 3.56 29.44
C GLY A 526 -7.15 4.52 29.10
N SER A 527 -8.23 4.46 29.88
CA SER A 527 -9.39 5.35 29.75
C SER A 527 -9.22 6.69 30.47
N ASP A 528 -8.20 6.81 31.30
CA ASP A 528 -7.99 7.98 32.12
C ASP A 528 -7.44 9.15 31.30
N ASP A 529 -7.90 10.34 31.64
CA ASP A 529 -7.47 11.58 31.00
C ASP A 529 -5.99 11.85 31.31
N ARG A 530 -5.24 12.36 30.33
CA ARG A 530 -3.79 12.69 30.43
C ARG A 530 -2.91 11.50 30.86
N THR A 531 -3.17 10.32 30.30
CA THR A 531 -2.42 9.10 30.62
C THR A 531 -1.57 8.67 29.44
N VAL A 532 -0.32 8.26 29.70
CA VAL A 532 0.53 7.53 28.77
C VAL A 532 0.52 6.06 29.14
N THR A 533 0.26 5.19 28.18
CA THR A 533 0.33 3.74 28.31
C THR A 533 1.51 3.21 27.52
N ILE A 534 2.46 2.55 28.15
CA ILE A 534 3.56 1.85 27.49
C ILE A 534 3.11 0.40 27.27
N CYS A 535 2.90 0.05 26.00
CA CYS A 535 2.38 -1.26 25.55
C CYS A 535 3.48 -2.34 25.54
N THR A 536 4.70 -1.93 25.16
CA THR A 536 5.88 -2.78 25.03
C THR A 536 7.10 -1.98 25.42
N PRO A 537 8.08 -2.55 26.15
CA PRO A 537 8.16 -3.97 26.53
C PRO A 537 7.27 -4.33 27.73
N ALA A 538 6.80 -5.57 27.77
CA ALA A 538 6.14 -6.13 28.96
C ALA A 538 7.14 -6.68 30.01
N SER A 539 8.42 -6.81 29.64
CA SER A 539 9.52 -7.29 30.51
C SER A 539 10.49 -6.18 30.82
N THR A 540 11.04 -6.19 32.03
CA THR A 540 12.12 -5.28 32.45
C THR A 540 13.50 -5.69 31.91
N THR A 541 13.68 -6.92 31.46
CA THR A 541 14.89 -7.37 30.76
C THR A 541 14.60 -7.46 29.26
N VAL A 542 15.38 -6.76 28.46
CA VAL A 542 15.13 -6.58 27.02
C VAL A 542 16.40 -6.73 26.20
N PRO A 543 16.32 -7.11 24.90
CA PRO A 543 17.47 -7.09 24.00
C PRO A 543 17.93 -5.65 23.72
N LYS A 544 19.19 -5.46 23.34
CA LYS A 544 19.75 -4.14 22.98
C LYS A 544 18.95 -3.43 21.88
N LYS A 545 18.41 -4.16 20.91
CA LYS A 545 17.45 -3.65 19.95
C LYS A 545 16.04 -3.99 20.45
N MET A 546 15.42 -3.05 21.14
CA MET A 546 14.15 -3.21 21.82
C MET A 546 13.02 -2.51 21.08
N LEU A 547 11.89 -3.21 20.90
CA LEU A 547 10.65 -2.58 20.48
C LEU A 547 10.06 -1.77 21.64
N LEU A 548 9.73 -0.50 21.38
CA LEU A 548 8.93 0.36 22.24
C LEU A 548 7.64 0.73 21.54
N ALA A 549 6.53 0.37 22.15
CA ALA A 549 5.19 0.76 21.69
C ALA A 549 4.48 1.50 22.82
N ALA A 550 3.86 2.63 22.52
CA ALA A 550 3.16 3.42 23.51
C ALA A 550 2.02 4.24 22.87
N GLY A 551 1.05 4.61 23.70
CA GLY A 551 0.01 5.53 23.33
C GLY A 551 -0.38 6.43 24.49
N ALA A 552 -1.04 7.54 24.18
CA ALA A 552 -1.53 8.51 25.15
C ALA A 552 -3.01 8.79 24.93
N THR A 553 -3.75 8.95 26.03
CA THR A 553 -5.16 9.33 26.06
C THR A 553 -5.33 10.67 26.75
N ASP A 554 -6.14 11.54 26.12
CA ASP A 554 -6.51 12.85 26.67
C ASP A 554 -7.82 13.31 26.00
N SER A 555 -8.73 13.86 26.79
CA SER A 555 -9.98 14.46 26.31
C SER A 555 -9.76 15.69 25.41
N LYS A 556 -8.59 16.31 25.46
CA LYS A 556 -8.22 17.55 24.75
C LYS A 556 -7.35 17.34 23.52
N ASN A 557 -7.19 16.10 23.06
CA ASN A 557 -6.32 15.71 21.98
C ASN A 557 -4.82 15.76 22.33
N VAL A 558 -4.07 14.77 21.85
CA VAL A 558 -2.62 14.63 22.03
C VAL A 558 -1.93 14.92 20.69
N PRO A 559 -1.37 16.13 20.48
CA PRO A 559 -0.75 16.47 19.20
C PRO A 559 0.59 15.76 18.97
N GLY A 560 1.23 15.20 20.03
CA GLY A 560 2.48 14.49 19.84
C GLY A 560 3.06 13.87 21.09
N MET A 561 4.11 13.05 20.85
CA MET A 561 4.83 12.30 21.89
C MET A 561 6.34 12.36 21.66
N LYS A 562 7.12 12.23 22.75
CA LYS A 562 8.59 12.11 22.74
C LYS A 562 9.05 10.98 23.64
N VAL A 563 10.13 10.32 23.21
CA VAL A 563 10.80 9.28 23.98
C VAL A 563 12.18 9.77 24.42
N TYR A 564 12.49 9.52 25.66
CA TYR A 564 13.78 9.81 26.26
C TYR A 564 14.39 8.52 26.81
N VAL A 565 15.66 8.30 26.55
CA VAL A 565 16.49 7.25 27.17
C VAL A 565 17.49 7.96 28.06
N ASP A 566 17.48 7.67 29.36
CA ASP A 566 18.34 8.28 30.36
C ASP A 566 18.31 9.82 30.33
N GLY A 567 17.15 10.38 30.06
CA GLY A 567 16.93 11.82 29.95
C GLY A 567 17.28 12.45 28.61
N ILE A 568 17.86 11.70 27.67
CA ILE A 568 18.22 12.18 26.33
C ILE A 568 17.05 11.86 25.37
N ALA A 569 16.57 12.85 24.63
CA ALA A 569 15.52 12.66 23.62
C ALA A 569 16.06 11.85 22.44
N VAL A 570 15.42 10.71 22.14
CA VAL A 570 15.85 9.79 21.09
C VAL A 570 14.83 9.61 19.97
N PHE A 571 13.57 9.94 20.24
CA PHE A 571 12.49 9.82 19.27
C PHE A 571 11.40 10.86 19.54
N SER A 572 10.75 11.35 18.48
CA SER A 572 9.57 12.23 18.57
C SER A 572 8.62 12.00 17.41
N ILE A 573 7.33 12.13 17.69
CA ILE A 573 6.27 11.94 16.70
C ILE A 573 5.11 12.91 16.96
N PHE A 574 4.45 13.34 15.90
CA PHE A 574 3.20 14.13 15.95
C PHE A 574 1.97 13.21 15.85
N ALA A 575 1.83 12.33 16.85
CA ALA A 575 0.71 11.40 16.96
C ALA A 575 0.46 11.07 18.43
N SER A 576 -0.70 10.51 18.73
CA SER A 576 -1.09 10.05 20.07
C SER A 576 -0.59 8.64 20.41
N HIS A 577 0.03 7.93 19.47
CA HIS A 577 0.62 6.60 19.68
C HIS A 577 1.75 6.35 18.68
N PHE A 578 2.57 5.35 18.95
CA PHE A 578 3.66 4.94 18.06
C PHE A 578 4.18 3.53 18.38
N ASN A 579 4.85 2.93 17.40
CA ASN A 579 5.75 1.80 17.53
C ASN A 579 7.12 2.20 16.97
N THR A 580 8.20 1.92 17.72
CA THR A 580 9.57 2.22 17.26
C THR A 580 10.57 1.25 17.87
N TYR A 581 11.73 1.08 17.23
CA TYR A 581 12.84 0.35 17.82
C TYR A 581 13.84 1.30 18.44
N LEU A 582 14.23 1.00 19.67
CA LEU A 582 15.34 1.68 20.35
C LEU A 582 16.59 0.80 20.31
N ASN A 583 17.73 1.40 19.98
CA ASN A 583 19.03 0.76 20.12
C ASN A 583 19.64 1.21 21.45
N LEU A 584 19.86 0.28 22.36
CA LEU A 584 20.35 0.52 23.72
C LEU A 584 21.76 -0.03 23.88
N SER A 585 22.57 0.63 24.72
CA SER A 585 23.79 0.02 25.23
C SER A 585 23.46 -1.11 26.23
N SER A 586 24.45 -1.97 26.55
CA SER A 586 24.25 -2.92 27.67
C SER A 586 24.14 -2.19 28.98
N GLY A 587 23.21 -2.54 29.84
CA GLY A 587 23.05 -1.97 31.15
C GLY A 587 21.65 -1.53 31.50
N ALA A 588 21.51 -0.89 32.65
CA ALA A 588 20.25 -0.34 33.13
C ALA A 588 19.94 0.99 32.44
N HIS A 589 18.71 1.14 31.97
CA HIS A 589 18.21 2.36 31.32
C HIS A 589 16.85 2.77 31.89
N VAL A 590 16.60 4.09 31.88
CA VAL A 590 15.30 4.69 32.17
C VAL A 590 14.70 5.21 30.91
N ILE A 591 13.58 4.60 30.48
CA ILE A 591 12.80 5.07 29.34
C ILE A 591 11.66 5.93 29.85
N THR A 592 11.54 7.15 29.34
CA THR A 592 10.43 8.06 29.64
C THR A 592 9.70 8.38 28.34
N VAL A 593 8.40 8.09 28.30
CA VAL A 593 7.53 8.51 27.21
C VAL A 593 6.73 9.71 27.70
N LYS A 594 6.86 10.84 27.00
CA LYS A 594 6.12 12.08 27.27
C LYS A 594 5.12 12.34 26.15
N ALA A 595 3.90 12.68 26.53
CA ALA A 595 2.89 13.25 25.67
C ALA A 595 2.59 14.69 26.12
N TRP A 596 1.98 15.49 25.29
CA TRP A 596 1.55 16.84 25.63
C TRP A 596 0.21 17.17 24.98
N ASP A 597 -0.53 18.01 25.65
CA ASP A 597 -1.77 18.65 25.22
C ASP A 597 -1.64 20.18 25.32
N ASN A 598 -2.73 20.91 25.24
CA ASN A 598 -2.75 22.38 25.41
C ASN A 598 -2.61 22.83 26.87
N VAL A 599 -2.61 21.91 27.85
CA VAL A 599 -2.40 22.19 29.28
C VAL A 599 -0.94 21.98 29.68
N GLY A 600 -0.23 21.08 29.01
CA GLY A 600 1.19 20.79 29.25
C GLY A 600 1.56 19.32 29.10
N PRO A 601 2.80 18.93 29.43
CA PRO A 601 3.25 17.55 29.28
C PRO A 601 2.71 16.64 30.39
N PHE A 602 2.54 15.37 30.04
CA PHE A 602 2.34 14.25 30.95
C PHE A 602 3.14 13.04 30.47
N SER A 603 3.46 12.08 31.34
CA SER A 603 4.41 11.03 30.98
C SER A 603 4.30 9.78 31.82
N GLU A 604 4.77 8.67 31.24
CA GLU A 604 5.00 7.39 31.91
C GLU A 604 6.49 7.02 31.80
N ARG A 605 6.98 6.23 32.76
CA ARG A 605 8.38 5.85 32.88
C ARG A 605 8.52 4.36 33.19
N ILE A 606 9.44 3.68 32.49
CA ILE A 606 9.84 2.31 32.81
C ILE A 606 11.36 2.23 33.03
N ASN A 607 11.78 1.32 33.91
CA ASN A 607 13.18 0.94 34.12
C ASN A 607 13.41 -0.40 33.45
N ILE A 608 14.45 -0.50 32.63
CA ILE A 608 14.79 -1.72 31.87
C ILE A 608 16.27 -2.06 32.02
N LEU A 609 16.61 -3.33 31.80
CA LEU A 609 17.98 -3.84 31.69
C LEU A 609 18.21 -4.37 30.28
N ALA A 610 19.04 -3.72 29.50
CA ALA A 610 19.42 -4.16 28.15
C ALA A 610 20.59 -5.15 28.19
N GLN A 611 20.42 -6.31 27.57
CA GLN A 611 21.41 -7.42 27.54
C GLN A 611 21.82 -7.80 26.11
#